data_e20f0b99bcf424a1b590282477b04985
#
_entry.id   e20f0b99bcf424a1b590282477b04985
#
_cell.length_a   1.000
_cell.length_b   1.000
_cell.length_c   1.000
_cell.angle_alpha   90.00
_cell.angle_beta   90.00
_cell.angle_gamma   90.00
#
_symmetry.space_group_name_H-M   'P 1'
#
loop_
_entity.id
_entity.type
_entity.pdbx_description
1 polymer ?
#
loop_
_entity_poly.entity_id
_entity_poly.type
_entity_poly.pdbx_seq_one_letter_code
_entity_poly.pdbx_strand_id
1 'polypeptide(L)'
;MVAKGYSVRKAEPRDLAAVMQVERQSFEENIVEDESVFADRIAHASDCNYVLVKMGTQSVCGYFTAELWDSSEIGADAFALGHSVRERHQPTGTALYISSFALLPEVRGQSIAEHFFAASIERIVAVFPQLERSILLVHEDWHKAIRIYEKQGFIRTQVLDRFAWFGDRRAFIYEKEMY
;
A
#
# COMPACT_ATOMS: atom_id res chain seq x y z
N MET A 1 -3.69 11.64 -14.03
CA MET A 1 -5.10 11.99 -13.72
C MET A 1 -5.81 10.70 -13.34
N VAL A 2 -6.38 10.64 -12.15
CA VAL A 2 -7.20 9.48 -11.74
C VAL A 2 -8.51 9.48 -12.54
N ALA A 3 -9.16 8.32 -12.67
CA ALA A 3 -10.36 8.17 -13.49
C ALA A 3 -11.44 9.22 -13.20
N LYS A 4 -12.26 9.56 -14.22
CA LYS A 4 -13.33 10.57 -14.10
C LYS A 4 -14.25 10.28 -12.91
N GLY A 5 -14.46 11.27 -12.06
CA GLY A 5 -15.31 11.16 -10.88
C GLY A 5 -14.58 10.79 -9.57
N TYR A 6 -13.26 10.61 -9.61
CA TYR A 6 -12.44 10.32 -8.44
C TYR A 6 -11.25 11.26 -8.32
N SER A 7 -10.80 11.47 -7.08
CA SER A 7 -9.58 12.22 -6.78
C SER A 7 -8.74 11.49 -5.71
N VAL A 8 -7.47 11.81 -5.68
CA VAL A 8 -6.51 11.26 -4.70
C VAL A 8 -6.04 12.41 -3.82
N ARG A 9 -6.06 12.20 -2.52
CA ARG A 9 -5.49 13.12 -1.54
C ARG A 9 -4.79 12.35 -0.42
N LYS A 10 -3.99 13.06 0.38
CA LYS A 10 -3.42 12.47 1.60
C LYS A 10 -4.54 11.99 2.52
N ALA A 11 -4.27 10.87 3.20
CA ALA A 11 -5.12 10.38 4.26
C ALA A 11 -5.02 11.29 5.49
N GLU A 12 -6.14 11.52 6.14
CA GLU A 12 -6.23 12.32 7.36
C GLU A 12 -6.83 11.47 8.50
N PRO A 13 -6.60 11.80 9.78
CA PRO A 13 -7.14 11.03 10.90
C PRO A 13 -8.66 10.79 10.82
N ARG A 14 -9.42 11.72 10.26
CA ARG A 14 -10.87 11.58 10.04
C ARG A 14 -11.26 10.49 9.05
N ASP A 15 -10.33 10.04 8.21
CA ASP A 15 -10.58 9.00 7.21
C ASP A 15 -10.47 7.59 7.79
N LEU A 16 -9.94 7.43 8.99
CA LEU A 16 -9.59 6.15 9.60
C LEU A 16 -10.76 5.14 9.57
N ALA A 17 -11.95 5.56 9.99
CA ALA A 17 -13.13 4.68 9.99
C ALA A 17 -13.48 4.17 8.58
N ALA A 18 -13.38 5.04 7.57
CA ALA A 18 -13.65 4.69 6.18
C ALA A 18 -12.53 3.82 5.59
N VAL A 19 -11.27 4.07 5.94
CA VAL A 19 -10.13 3.19 5.58
C VAL A 19 -10.35 1.80 6.14
N MET A 20 -10.72 1.67 7.41
CA MET A 20 -11.01 0.38 8.04
C MET A 20 -12.22 -0.33 7.42
N GLN A 21 -13.21 0.41 6.92
CA GLN A 21 -14.30 -0.18 6.15
C GLN A 21 -13.80 -0.80 4.85
N VAL A 22 -12.93 -0.10 4.10
CA VAL A 22 -12.32 -0.61 2.87
C VAL A 22 -11.48 -1.85 3.17
N GLU A 23 -10.68 -1.82 4.23
CA GLU A 23 -9.84 -2.93 4.69
C GLU A 23 -10.67 -4.18 4.93
N ARG A 24 -11.69 -4.11 5.80
CA ARG A 24 -12.56 -5.24 6.16
C ARG A 24 -13.38 -5.80 4.99
N GLN A 25 -13.66 -4.99 3.97
CA GLN A 25 -14.36 -5.45 2.76
C GLN A 25 -13.42 -6.02 1.70
N SER A 26 -12.11 -5.87 1.88
CA SER A 26 -11.12 -6.24 0.89
C SER A 26 -10.34 -7.50 1.25
N PHE A 27 -10.17 -7.78 2.55
CA PHE A 27 -9.33 -8.86 3.04
C PHE A 27 -10.08 -9.80 3.99
N GLU A 28 -9.57 -11.02 4.13
CA GLU A 28 -10.05 -12.00 5.09
C GLU A 28 -9.68 -11.56 6.51
N GLU A 29 -10.45 -11.97 7.50
CA GLU A 29 -10.34 -11.54 8.90
C GLU A 29 -8.93 -11.76 9.50
N ASN A 30 -8.24 -12.82 9.11
CA ASN A 30 -6.88 -13.12 9.56
C ASN A 30 -5.79 -12.24 8.90
N ILE A 31 -6.16 -11.45 7.89
CA ILE A 31 -5.25 -10.55 7.16
C ILE A 31 -5.53 -9.10 7.52
N VAL A 32 -6.77 -8.79 7.90
CA VAL A 32 -7.16 -7.42 8.32
C VAL A 32 -6.30 -6.96 9.48
N GLU A 33 -5.62 -5.84 9.30
CA GLU A 33 -4.80 -5.24 10.34
C GLU A 33 -5.64 -4.38 11.29
N ASP A 34 -5.15 -4.22 12.51
CA ASP A 34 -5.84 -3.44 13.55
C ASP A 34 -5.95 -1.95 13.18
N GLU A 35 -7.02 -1.31 13.65
CA GLU A 35 -7.26 0.13 13.46
C GLU A 35 -6.11 1.00 13.98
N SER A 36 -5.46 0.58 15.08
CA SER A 36 -4.31 1.27 15.65
C SER A 36 -3.11 1.31 14.69
N VAL A 37 -2.92 0.28 13.88
CA VAL A 37 -1.85 0.20 12.86
C VAL A 37 -2.08 1.27 11.79
N PHE A 38 -3.31 1.39 11.28
CA PHE A 38 -3.67 2.41 10.30
C PHE A 38 -3.62 3.83 10.89
N ALA A 39 -4.05 4.00 12.15
CA ALA A 39 -3.94 5.29 12.84
C ALA A 39 -2.48 5.74 12.95
N ASP A 40 -1.58 4.83 13.30
CA ASP A 40 -0.15 5.11 13.39
C ASP A 40 0.47 5.42 12.01
N ARG A 41 0.09 4.69 10.95
CA ARG A 41 0.53 4.99 9.58
C ARG A 41 0.13 6.40 9.15
N ILE A 42 -1.13 6.77 9.37
CA ILE A 42 -1.64 8.12 9.03
C ILE A 42 -0.92 9.21 9.83
N ALA A 43 -0.60 8.95 11.10
CA ALA A 43 0.05 9.93 11.97
C ALA A 43 1.56 10.07 11.73
N HIS A 44 2.27 8.96 11.51
CA HIS A 44 3.74 8.93 11.50
C HIS A 44 4.37 8.84 10.11
N ALA A 45 3.62 8.39 9.10
CA ALA A 45 4.04 8.35 7.71
C ALA A 45 3.07 9.11 6.80
N SER A 46 2.58 10.27 7.22
CA SER A 46 1.47 11.01 6.60
C SER A 46 1.69 11.33 5.11
N ASP A 47 2.94 11.53 4.70
CA ASP A 47 3.29 11.80 3.29
C ASP A 47 3.31 10.55 2.40
N CYS A 48 3.14 9.36 3.00
CA CYS A 48 3.12 8.08 2.31
C CYS A 48 1.72 7.44 2.27
N ASN A 49 0.70 8.09 2.84
CA ASN A 49 -0.65 7.54 2.96
C ASN A 49 -1.68 8.37 2.18
N TYR A 50 -2.40 7.72 1.28
CA TYR A 50 -3.35 8.36 0.38
C TYR A 50 -4.70 7.64 0.39
N VAL A 51 -5.75 8.41 0.14
CA VAL A 51 -7.10 7.88 -0.07
C VAL A 51 -7.63 8.26 -1.45
N LEU A 52 -8.37 7.33 -2.04
CA LEU A 52 -9.20 7.56 -3.22
C LEU A 52 -10.57 8.03 -2.75
N VAL A 53 -10.98 9.19 -3.19
CA VAL A 53 -12.29 9.76 -2.83
C VAL A 53 -13.17 9.97 -4.05
N LYS A 54 -14.46 9.71 -3.90
CA LYS A 54 -15.47 9.96 -4.91
C LYS A 54 -15.78 11.46 -4.95
N MET A 55 -15.58 12.11 -6.09
CA MET A 55 -15.90 13.54 -6.26
C MET A 55 -17.40 13.77 -6.05
N GLY A 56 -17.73 14.90 -5.44
CA GLY A 56 -19.11 15.25 -5.09
C GLY A 56 -19.51 14.83 -3.68
N THR A 57 -19.31 13.56 -3.30
CA THR A 57 -19.62 13.08 -1.92
C THR A 57 -18.43 13.13 -0.98
N GLN A 58 -17.22 13.18 -1.50
CA GLN A 58 -15.96 13.06 -0.73
C GLN A 58 -15.83 11.76 0.04
N SER A 59 -16.61 10.73 -0.32
CA SER A 59 -16.56 9.41 0.31
C SER A 59 -15.25 8.70 -0.05
N VAL A 60 -14.57 8.13 0.93
CA VAL A 60 -13.38 7.29 0.74
C VAL A 60 -13.80 5.98 0.12
N CYS A 61 -13.16 5.62 -0.99
CA CYS A 61 -13.45 4.41 -1.78
C CYS A 61 -12.25 3.46 -1.89
N GLY A 62 -11.10 3.90 -1.43
CA GLY A 62 -9.86 3.12 -1.44
C GLY A 62 -8.78 3.81 -0.63
N TYR A 63 -7.75 3.07 -0.29
CA TYR A 63 -6.59 3.60 0.41
C TYR A 63 -5.30 2.99 -0.16
N PHE A 64 -4.20 3.69 0.05
CA PHE A 64 -2.84 3.30 -0.24
C PHE A 64 -1.98 3.70 0.95
N THR A 65 -1.28 2.75 1.55
CA THR A 65 -0.38 2.99 2.67
C THR A 65 1.03 2.51 2.33
N ALA A 66 2.02 3.32 2.70
CA ALA A 66 3.42 3.00 2.51
C ALA A 66 4.28 3.63 3.62
N GLU A 67 5.51 3.21 3.68
CA GLU A 67 6.53 3.65 4.63
C GLU A 67 7.87 3.77 3.92
N LEU A 68 8.75 4.63 4.42
CA LEU A 68 10.14 4.66 3.96
C LEU A 68 10.98 3.79 4.90
N TRP A 69 11.75 2.87 4.32
CA TRP A 69 12.66 1.99 5.05
C TRP A 69 14.10 2.21 4.65
N ASP A 70 15.03 1.89 5.54
CA ASP A 70 16.44 1.75 5.18
C ASP A 70 16.62 0.52 4.29
N SER A 71 17.21 0.71 3.11
CA SER A 71 17.42 -0.37 2.14
C SER A 71 18.31 -1.50 2.64
N SER A 72 19.18 -1.22 3.60
CA SER A 72 20.12 -2.20 4.16
C SER A 72 19.49 -3.19 5.14
N GLU A 73 18.29 -2.89 5.65
CA GLU A 73 17.66 -3.65 6.75
C GLU A 73 16.45 -4.51 6.32
N ILE A 74 16.21 -4.68 5.00
CA ILE A 74 15.02 -5.38 4.51
C ILE A 74 15.29 -6.88 4.40
N GLY A 75 14.99 -7.62 5.46
CA GLY A 75 14.89 -9.08 5.48
C GLY A 75 13.46 -9.58 5.37
N ALA A 76 13.27 -10.90 5.24
CA ALA A 76 11.94 -11.52 5.13
C ALA A 76 11.02 -11.19 6.32
N ASP A 77 11.57 -11.08 7.52
CA ASP A 77 10.82 -10.78 8.75
C ASP A 77 10.32 -9.33 8.81
N ALA A 78 10.84 -8.45 7.94
CA ALA A 78 10.40 -7.07 7.88
C ALA A 78 8.93 -6.92 7.44
N PHE A 79 8.41 -7.90 6.67
CA PHE A 79 7.07 -7.86 6.09
C PHE A 79 5.96 -8.37 7.00
N ALA A 80 6.21 -8.56 8.30
CA ALA A 80 5.20 -8.99 9.25
C ALA A 80 4.00 -8.01 9.28
N LEU A 81 2.77 -8.55 9.26
CA LEU A 81 1.57 -7.72 9.43
C LEU A 81 1.56 -7.09 10.83
N GLY A 82 1.03 -5.86 10.92
CA GLY A 82 0.94 -5.13 12.19
C GLY A 82 2.28 -4.64 12.75
N HIS A 83 3.35 -4.63 11.92
CA HIS A 83 4.62 -4.04 12.38
C HIS A 83 4.47 -2.56 12.74
N SER A 84 5.30 -2.10 13.67
CA SER A 84 5.27 -0.73 14.16
C SER A 84 5.85 0.25 13.13
N VAL A 85 5.00 1.10 12.56
CA VAL A 85 5.46 2.18 11.68
C VAL A 85 6.36 3.18 12.41
N ARG A 86 6.15 3.37 13.72
CA ARG A 86 6.98 4.27 14.55
C ARG A 86 8.44 3.82 14.63
N GLU A 87 8.66 2.50 14.58
CA GLU A 87 10.00 1.92 14.64
C GLU A 87 10.62 1.74 13.25
N ARG A 88 9.78 1.51 12.24
CA ARG A 88 10.23 1.14 10.88
C ARG A 88 10.34 2.31 9.93
N HIS A 89 9.44 3.29 10.03
CA HIS A 89 9.43 4.42 9.11
C HIS A 89 10.65 5.32 9.35
N GLN A 90 11.48 5.45 8.32
CA GLN A 90 12.69 6.28 8.30
C GLN A 90 12.51 7.39 7.26
N PRO A 91 12.28 8.66 7.63
CA PRO A 91 12.08 9.75 6.66
C PRO A 91 13.24 9.94 5.66
N THR A 92 14.44 9.45 6.01
CA THR A 92 15.63 9.43 5.16
C THR A 92 15.84 8.12 4.41
N GLY A 93 14.94 7.15 4.58
CA GLY A 93 15.01 5.85 3.92
C GLY A 93 14.97 5.97 2.40
N THR A 94 15.61 5.04 1.73
CA THR A 94 15.71 5.00 0.26
C THR A 94 14.81 3.94 -0.37
N ALA A 95 14.14 3.10 0.44
CA ALA A 95 13.17 2.12 -0.02
C ALA A 95 11.75 2.51 0.39
N LEU A 96 10.83 2.55 -0.57
CA LEU A 96 9.40 2.71 -0.33
C LEU A 96 8.76 1.33 -0.14
N TYR A 97 8.42 0.97 1.09
CA TYR A 97 7.61 -0.22 1.36
C TYR A 97 6.12 0.11 1.24
N ILE A 98 5.45 -0.51 0.27
CA ILE A 98 4.00 -0.41 0.11
C ILE A 98 3.37 -1.47 0.99
N SER A 99 2.82 -1.05 2.13
CA SER A 99 2.33 -1.93 3.18
C SER A 99 0.92 -2.46 2.94
N SER A 100 0.04 -1.64 2.36
CA SER A 100 -1.31 -2.09 1.99
C SER A 100 -1.94 -1.19 0.92
N PHE A 101 -2.82 -1.81 0.10
CA PHE A 101 -3.54 -1.12 -0.97
C PHE A 101 -4.86 -1.83 -1.23
N ALA A 102 -5.97 -1.11 -1.13
CA ALA A 102 -7.28 -1.67 -1.39
C ALA A 102 -8.30 -0.64 -1.91
N LEU A 103 -9.30 -1.16 -2.62
CA LEU A 103 -10.45 -0.41 -3.10
C LEU A 103 -11.74 -1.16 -2.74
N LEU A 104 -12.81 -0.41 -2.46
CA LEU A 104 -14.14 -1.00 -2.33
C LEU A 104 -14.52 -1.79 -3.58
N PRO A 105 -15.24 -2.92 -3.44
CA PRO A 105 -15.60 -3.76 -4.58
C PRO A 105 -16.28 -3.03 -5.73
N GLU A 106 -17.17 -2.09 -5.43
CA GLU A 106 -17.96 -1.32 -6.39
C GLU A 106 -17.15 -0.32 -7.23
N VAL A 107 -15.93 0.03 -6.81
CA VAL A 107 -15.05 0.92 -7.56
C VAL A 107 -13.91 0.19 -8.27
N ARG A 108 -13.88 -1.14 -8.18
CA ARG A 108 -12.88 -1.95 -8.87
C ARG A 108 -13.19 -2.02 -10.36
N GLY A 109 -12.16 -1.95 -11.18
CA GLY A 109 -12.27 -1.97 -12.65
C GLY A 109 -11.96 -0.61 -13.28
N GLN A 110 -12.17 -0.47 -14.59
CA GLN A 110 -11.92 0.75 -15.38
C GLN A 110 -10.53 1.38 -15.16
N SER A 111 -9.53 0.56 -14.83
CA SER A 111 -8.16 0.99 -14.50
C SER A 111 -8.07 1.97 -13.30
N ILE A 112 -9.12 2.11 -12.49
CA ILE A 112 -9.11 3.02 -11.33
C ILE A 112 -8.01 2.63 -10.36
N ALA A 113 -7.89 1.33 -10.05
CA ALA A 113 -6.86 0.82 -9.16
C ALA A 113 -5.45 1.11 -9.70
N GLU A 114 -5.21 0.88 -10.98
CA GLU A 114 -3.93 1.14 -11.65
C GLU A 114 -3.54 2.63 -11.56
N HIS A 115 -4.50 3.52 -11.86
CA HIS A 115 -4.26 4.97 -11.80
C HIS A 115 -4.08 5.46 -10.37
N PHE A 116 -4.85 4.95 -9.42
CA PHE A 116 -4.72 5.32 -8.01
C PHE A 116 -3.37 4.89 -7.45
N PHE A 117 -2.96 3.65 -7.72
CA PHE A 117 -1.67 3.10 -7.31
C PHE A 117 -0.51 3.95 -7.87
N ALA A 118 -0.50 4.21 -9.18
CA ALA A 118 0.51 5.03 -9.83
C ALA A 118 0.56 6.46 -9.26
N ALA A 119 -0.60 7.11 -9.14
CA ALA A 119 -0.69 8.47 -8.65
C ALA A 119 -0.25 8.62 -7.18
N SER A 120 -0.42 7.58 -6.36
CA SER A 120 0.07 7.57 -4.98
C SER A 120 1.59 7.52 -4.94
N ILE A 121 2.20 6.63 -5.71
CA ILE A 121 3.66 6.53 -5.81
C ILE A 121 4.27 7.82 -6.36
N GLU A 122 3.72 8.38 -7.45
CA GLU A 122 4.20 9.64 -8.04
C GLU A 122 4.24 10.79 -7.02
N ARG A 123 3.21 10.89 -6.17
CA ARG A 123 3.16 11.90 -5.11
C ARG A 123 4.20 11.68 -4.04
N ILE A 124 4.44 10.42 -3.65
CA ILE A 124 5.46 10.08 -2.65
C ILE A 124 6.85 10.41 -3.19
N VAL A 125 7.15 10.01 -4.41
CA VAL A 125 8.45 10.30 -5.06
C VAL A 125 8.69 11.80 -5.18
N ALA A 126 7.66 12.59 -5.45
CA ALA A 126 7.78 14.05 -5.51
C ALA A 126 8.16 14.68 -4.15
N VAL A 127 7.80 14.04 -3.04
CA VAL A 127 8.17 14.47 -1.67
C VAL A 127 9.52 13.91 -1.25
N PHE A 128 9.84 12.68 -1.67
CA PHE A 128 11.03 11.93 -1.27
C PHE A 128 11.90 11.55 -2.47
N PRO A 129 12.65 12.52 -3.04
CA PRO A 129 13.46 12.29 -4.24
C PRO A 129 14.66 11.35 -4.02
N GLN A 130 14.98 11.01 -2.76
CA GLN A 130 16.02 10.03 -2.41
C GLN A 130 15.59 8.57 -2.60
N LEU A 131 14.33 8.31 -2.94
CA LEU A 131 13.85 6.94 -3.13
C LEU A 131 14.53 6.27 -4.32
N GLU A 132 15.14 5.13 -4.07
CA GLU A 132 15.87 4.32 -5.06
C GLU A 132 15.03 3.14 -5.55
N ARG A 133 14.15 2.60 -4.69
CA ARG A 133 13.29 1.46 -5.02
C ARG A 133 11.97 1.49 -4.28
N SER A 134 10.96 0.82 -4.86
CA SER A 134 9.73 0.43 -4.17
C SER A 134 9.69 -1.07 -3.98
N ILE A 135 9.14 -1.53 -2.85
CA ILE A 135 9.01 -2.93 -2.51
C ILE A 135 7.62 -3.20 -1.94
N LEU A 136 7.07 -4.35 -2.25
CA LEU A 136 5.80 -4.83 -1.69
C LEU A 136 5.81 -6.35 -1.53
N LEU A 137 4.94 -6.84 -0.65
CA LEU A 137 4.66 -8.27 -0.49
C LEU A 137 3.21 -8.54 -0.89
N VAL A 138 2.98 -9.65 -1.61
CA VAL A 138 1.66 -10.01 -2.11
C VAL A 138 1.39 -11.50 -1.96
N HIS A 139 0.15 -11.87 -1.58
CA HIS A 139 -0.31 -13.25 -1.55
C HIS A 139 -0.34 -13.86 -2.96
N GLU A 140 0.06 -15.13 -3.09
CA GLU A 140 0.13 -15.83 -4.38
C GLU A 140 -1.19 -15.84 -5.16
N ASP A 141 -2.35 -15.85 -4.49
CA ASP A 141 -3.67 -15.90 -5.11
C ASP A 141 -4.27 -14.53 -5.48
N TRP A 142 -3.60 -13.44 -5.11
CA TRP A 142 -4.09 -12.08 -5.44
C TRP A 142 -3.74 -11.66 -6.86
N HIS A 143 -4.14 -12.46 -7.83
CA HIS A 143 -3.78 -12.29 -9.25
C HIS A 143 -4.13 -10.93 -9.84
N LYS A 144 -5.22 -10.28 -9.36
CA LYS A 144 -5.60 -8.92 -9.82
C LYS A 144 -4.60 -7.88 -9.34
N ALA A 145 -4.16 -7.97 -8.09
CA ALA A 145 -3.15 -7.07 -7.52
C ALA A 145 -1.79 -7.29 -8.21
N ILE A 146 -1.38 -8.55 -8.38
CA ILE A 146 -0.14 -8.91 -9.08
C ILE A 146 -0.11 -8.28 -10.49
N ARG A 147 -1.20 -8.37 -11.26
CA ARG A 147 -1.26 -7.75 -12.60
C ARG A 147 -1.11 -6.23 -12.56
N ILE A 148 -1.65 -5.56 -11.52
CA ILE A 148 -1.47 -4.11 -11.34
C ILE A 148 0.01 -3.81 -11.12
N TYR A 149 0.66 -4.53 -10.23
CA TYR A 149 2.07 -4.32 -9.91
C TYR A 149 2.98 -4.55 -11.13
N GLU A 150 2.78 -5.65 -11.84
CA GLU A 150 3.54 -5.97 -13.06
C GLU A 150 3.36 -4.90 -14.15
N LYS A 151 2.14 -4.41 -14.38
CA LYS A 151 1.87 -3.29 -15.30
C LYS A 151 2.54 -1.98 -14.87
N GLN A 152 2.75 -1.78 -13.58
CA GLN A 152 3.47 -0.63 -13.03
C GLN A 152 5.00 -0.81 -13.06
N GLY A 153 5.49 -1.92 -13.60
CA GLY A 153 6.92 -2.20 -13.77
C GLY A 153 7.57 -2.87 -12.56
N PHE A 154 6.78 -3.37 -11.62
CA PHE A 154 7.32 -4.21 -10.54
C PHE A 154 7.67 -5.60 -11.09
N ILE A 155 8.79 -6.14 -10.63
CA ILE A 155 9.25 -7.50 -10.95
C ILE A 155 9.29 -8.34 -9.68
N ARG A 156 8.93 -9.62 -9.80
CA ARG A 156 9.04 -10.56 -8.67
C ARG A 156 10.51 -10.91 -8.43
N THR A 157 11.02 -10.55 -7.26
CA THR A 157 12.42 -10.75 -6.87
C THR A 157 12.59 -11.94 -5.92
N GLN A 158 11.55 -12.29 -5.14
CA GLN A 158 11.63 -13.39 -4.19
C GLN A 158 10.29 -14.12 -4.02
N VAL A 159 10.37 -15.40 -3.69
CA VAL A 159 9.25 -16.24 -3.27
C VAL A 159 9.50 -16.68 -1.82
N LEU A 160 8.54 -16.43 -0.96
CA LEU A 160 8.49 -16.97 0.40
C LEU A 160 7.54 -18.17 0.36
N ASP A 161 8.07 -19.39 0.43
CA ASP A 161 7.28 -20.63 0.27
C ASP A 161 6.23 -20.81 1.36
N ARG A 162 6.49 -20.26 2.56
CA ARG A 162 5.56 -20.24 3.68
C ARG A 162 5.60 -18.89 4.35
N PHE A 163 4.46 -18.21 4.37
CA PHE A 163 4.33 -16.94 5.06
C PHE A 163 3.20 -17.04 6.08
N ALA A 164 3.56 -17.00 7.36
CA ALA A 164 2.66 -17.28 8.48
C ALA A 164 1.39 -16.41 8.46
N TRP A 165 1.52 -15.13 8.10
CA TRP A 165 0.42 -14.17 8.03
C TRP A 165 -0.59 -14.48 6.91
N PHE A 166 -0.22 -15.31 5.94
CA PHE A 166 -1.09 -15.79 4.86
C PHE A 166 -1.50 -17.26 5.06
N GLY A 167 -1.57 -17.73 6.29
CA GLY A 167 -1.95 -19.12 6.60
C GLY A 167 -0.97 -20.15 6.03
N ASP A 168 0.33 -19.85 6.12
CA ASP A 168 1.41 -20.66 5.55
C ASP A 168 1.36 -20.82 4.01
N ARG A 169 0.60 -19.97 3.31
CA ARG A 169 0.61 -19.89 1.85
C ARG A 169 1.84 -19.10 1.37
N ARG A 170 2.12 -19.23 0.07
CA ARG A 170 3.22 -18.49 -0.53
C ARG A 170 2.92 -17.00 -0.61
N ALA A 171 3.97 -16.22 -0.38
CA ALA A 171 3.99 -14.80 -0.65
C ALA A 171 5.09 -14.45 -1.66
N PHE A 172 4.86 -13.44 -2.46
CA PHE A 172 5.81 -12.95 -3.43
C PHE A 172 6.27 -11.56 -3.05
N ILE A 173 7.58 -11.31 -3.11
CA ILE A 173 8.15 -9.98 -3.01
C ILE A 173 8.33 -9.44 -4.42
N TYR A 174 7.79 -8.25 -4.64
CA TYR A 174 7.92 -7.49 -5.87
C TYR A 174 8.68 -6.21 -5.60
N GLU A 175 9.59 -5.86 -6.49
CA GLU A 175 10.39 -4.64 -6.40
C GLU A 175 10.36 -3.88 -7.73
N LYS A 176 10.52 -2.57 -7.63
CA LYS A 176 10.70 -1.67 -8.77
C LYS A 176 11.75 -0.63 -8.42
N GLU A 177 12.73 -0.45 -9.30
CA GLU A 177 13.69 0.64 -9.19
C GLU A 177 13.03 1.99 -9.56
N MET A 178 13.42 3.04 -8.84
CA MET A 178 12.86 4.38 -8.94
C MET A 178 13.96 5.31 -9.44
N TYR A 179 13.90 5.69 -10.72
CA TYR A 179 14.85 6.63 -11.36
C TYR A 179 14.14 7.90 -11.76
#